data_c9f1eff66a4bf5cf89ef33c5dd6f7dff
#
_entry.id   c9f1eff66a4bf5cf89ef33c5dd6f7dff
#
_cell.length_a   1.000
_cell.length_b   1.000
_cell.length_c   1.000
_cell.angle_alpha   90.00
_cell.angle_beta   90.00
_cell.angle_gamma   90.00
#
_symmetry.space_group_name_H-M   'P 1'
#
loop_
_entity.id
_entity.type
_entity.pdbx_description
1 polymer ?
#
loop_
_entity_poly.entity_id
_entity_poly.type
_entity_poly.pdbx_seq_one_letter_code
_entity_poly.pdbx_strand_id
1 'polypeptide(L)'
;MNGQQTGGAIQNLYYYIQERVTTDWTTDPGTAVLLSIVTCGIYGLYVFYKLMERRDRHLARMSNVAYSSIALLKEKAAGREGLVGAELQQLDVIQAQMYEQSRERNAVLWLVLSIFFGIGILIGYYFIMDDIVRHDQLESQYFTVMSVAMQKLGISSQASQAMPNMPDRDYVTHLLLSIVTCGIYYFFWEYQLVGDGNIHVEAQVQWEDFIYQSLAA
;
A
#
# COMPACT_ATOMS: atom_id res chain seq x y z
N MET A 1 -4.32 13.25 33.09
CA MET A 1 -3.44 13.73 31.97
C MET A 1 -3.62 12.95 30.66
N ASN A 2 -4.56 11.98 30.58
CA ASN A 2 -4.71 11.09 29.39
C ASN A 2 -5.56 11.65 28.24
N GLY A 3 -6.39 12.65 28.46
CA GLY A 3 -7.33 13.13 27.41
C GLY A 3 -6.71 13.98 26.28
N GLN A 4 -5.52 14.54 26.47
CA GLN A 4 -4.87 15.34 25.42
C GLN A 4 -4.06 14.50 24.44
N GLN A 5 -3.57 13.33 24.84
CA GLN A 5 -2.83 12.40 23.96
C GLN A 5 -3.77 11.64 23.03
N THR A 6 -4.92 11.20 23.54
CA THR A 6 -5.95 10.49 22.74
C THR A 6 -6.50 11.34 21.59
N GLY A 7 -6.71 12.65 21.84
CA GLY A 7 -7.14 13.58 20.79
C GLY A 7 -6.13 13.71 19.65
N GLY A 8 -4.84 13.59 19.93
CA GLY A 8 -3.79 13.66 18.90
C GLY A 8 -3.68 12.41 18.05
N ALA A 9 -3.73 11.21 18.64
CA ALA A 9 -3.57 9.95 17.90
C ALA A 9 -4.75 9.68 16.95
N ILE A 10 -5.98 9.94 17.38
CA ILE A 10 -7.17 9.78 16.53
C ILE A 10 -7.19 10.81 15.39
N GLN A 11 -6.77 12.05 15.64
CA GLN A 11 -6.68 13.07 14.61
C GLN A 11 -5.62 12.73 13.57
N ASN A 12 -4.47 12.20 14.00
CA ASN A 12 -3.41 11.73 13.10
C ASN A 12 -3.91 10.55 12.25
N LEU A 13 -4.58 9.56 12.85
CA LEU A 13 -5.14 8.45 12.12
C LEU A 13 -6.14 8.93 11.06
N TYR A 14 -7.06 9.82 11.44
CA TYR A 14 -8.02 10.41 10.51
C TYR A 14 -7.32 11.15 9.37
N TYR A 15 -6.33 11.95 9.69
CA TYR A 15 -5.55 12.70 8.71
C TYR A 15 -4.92 11.77 7.66
N TYR A 16 -4.18 10.72 8.09
CA TYR A 16 -3.54 9.79 7.16
C TYR A 16 -4.54 8.98 6.34
N ILE A 17 -5.69 8.63 6.89
CA ILE A 17 -6.77 7.99 6.13
C ILE A 17 -7.30 8.93 5.03
N GLN A 18 -7.48 10.21 5.31
CA GLN A 18 -7.95 11.17 4.31
C GLN A 18 -6.92 11.43 3.20
N GLU A 19 -5.62 11.27 3.48
CA GLU A 19 -4.57 11.43 2.47
C GLU A 19 -4.66 10.39 1.34
N ARG A 20 -5.44 9.30 1.48
CA ARG A 20 -5.65 8.31 0.40
C ARG A 20 -6.05 8.94 -0.92
N VAL A 21 -6.83 10.03 -0.91
CA VAL A 21 -7.27 10.74 -2.12
C VAL A 21 -6.09 11.29 -2.92
N THR A 22 -4.97 11.61 -2.27
CA THR A 22 -3.78 12.20 -2.91
C THR A 22 -2.65 11.20 -3.12
N THR A 23 -2.62 10.11 -2.35
CA THR A 23 -1.55 9.11 -2.39
C THR A 23 -1.88 7.91 -3.27
N ASP A 24 -3.15 7.56 -3.39
CA ASP A 24 -3.62 6.35 -4.04
C ASP A 24 -4.15 6.65 -5.45
N TRP A 25 -3.25 7.15 -6.29
CA TRP A 25 -3.61 7.46 -7.68
C TRP A 25 -4.14 6.22 -8.42
N THR A 26 -5.32 6.37 -9.04
CA THR A 26 -5.96 5.34 -9.85
C THR A 26 -6.28 5.87 -11.25
N THR A 27 -6.31 4.99 -12.22
CA THR A 27 -6.76 5.27 -13.58
C THR A 27 -7.32 3.99 -14.20
N ASP A 28 -8.20 4.12 -15.19
CA ASP A 28 -8.66 2.95 -15.93
C ASP A 28 -7.51 2.30 -16.71
N PRO A 29 -7.24 1.00 -16.53
CA PRO A 29 -6.10 0.32 -17.16
C PRO A 29 -6.18 0.32 -18.69
N GLY A 30 -7.40 0.19 -19.25
CA GLY A 30 -7.61 0.20 -20.70
C GLY A 30 -7.31 1.58 -21.30
N THR A 31 -7.76 2.64 -20.64
CA THR A 31 -7.45 4.03 -21.02
C THR A 31 -5.96 4.31 -20.94
N ALA A 32 -5.28 3.85 -19.87
CA ALA A 32 -3.84 4.02 -19.73
C ALA A 32 -3.08 3.41 -20.91
N VAL A 33 -3.38 2.16 -21.24
CA VAL A 33 -2.75 1.45 -22.38
C VAL A 33 -3.09 2.10 -23.71
N LEU A 34 -4.34 2.46 -23.94
CA LEU A 34 -4.76 3.11 -25.20
C LEU A 34 -3.98 4.42 -25.41
N LEU A 35 -3.88 5.26 -24.39
CA LEU A 35 -3.14 6.50 -24.47
C LEU A 35 -1.62 6.25 -24.63
N SER A 36 -1.08 5.21 -23.99
CA SER A 36 0.32 4.83 -24.18
C SER A 36 0.62 4.44 -25.62
N ILE A 37 -0.27 3.70 -26.27
CA ILE A 37 -0.14 3.34 -27.70
C ILE A 37 -0.26 4.58 -28.60
N VAL A 38 -1.32 5.38 -28.43
CA VAL A 38 -1.59 6.54 -29.28
C VAL A 38 -0.49 7.61 -29.19
N THR A 39 0.13 7.74 -28.02
CA THR A 39 1.23 8.70 -27.80
C THR A 39 2.62 8.12 -28.04
N CYS A 40 2.71 6.95 -28.68
CA CYS A 40 3.98 6.26 -28.92
C CYS A 40 4.84 6.09 -27.64
N GLY A 41 4.21 5.76 -26.51
CA GLY A 41 4.87 5.50 -25.24
C GLY A 41 5.07 6.71 -24.31
N ILE A 42 4.79 7.95 -24.75
CA ILE A 42 4.94 9.14 -23.90
C ILE A 42 3.99 9.07 -22.69
N TYR A 43 2.75 8.68 -22.91
CA TYR A 43 1.80 8.51 -21.81
C TYR A 43 2.19 7.32 -20.91
N GLY A 44 2.79 6.26 -21.45
CA GLY A 44 3.32 5.14 -20.65
C GLY A 44 4.43 5.57 -19.68
N LEU A 45 5.29 6.52 -20.06
CA LEU A 45 6.25 7.12 -19.14
C LEU A 45 5.57 7.91 -18.01
N TYR A 46 4.46 8.59 -18.30
CA TYR A 46 3.65 9.25 -17.28
C TYR A 46 2.99 8.23 -16.35
N VAL A 47 2.41 7.15 -16.88
CA VAL A 47 1.82 6.06 -16.09
C VAL A 47 2.89 5.44 -15.19
N PHE A 48 4.06 5.12 -15.73
CA PHE A 48 5.20 4.60 -14.98
C PHE A 48 5.59 5.53 -13.82
N TYR A 49 5.73 6.83 -14.08
CA TYR A 49 5.99 7.81 -13.04
C TYR A 49 4.92 7.79 -11.96
N LYS A 50 3.64 7.77 -12.34
CA LYS A 50 2.52 7.75 -11.40
C LYS A 50 2.44 6.46 -10.58
N LEU A 51 2.79 5.32 -11.15
CA LEU A 51 2.88 4.05 -10.42
C LEU A 51 4.00 4.07 -9.38
N MET A 52 5.17 4.61 -9.74
CA MET A 52 6.29 4.78 -8.79
C MET A 52 5.96 5.78 -7.69
N GLU A 53 5.34 6.92 -8.04
CA GLU A 53 4.89 7.93 -7.08
C GLU A 53 3.83 7.37 -6.14
N ARG A 54 2.85 6.61 -6.67
CA ARG A 54 1.85 5.91 -5.87
C ARG A 54 2.51 4.95 -4.89
N ARG A 55 3.43 4.10 -5.36
CA ARG A 55 4.18 3.18 -4.49
C ARG A 55 4.81 3.94 -3.33
N ASP A 56 5.57 5.01 -3.59
CA ASP A 56 6.29 5.75 -2.55
C ASP A 56 5.34 6.40 -1.55
N ARG A 57 4.31 7.09 -2.02
CA ARG A 57 3.35 7.81 -1.17
C ARG A 57 2.42 6.88 -0.40
N HIS A 58 1.92 5.84 -1.06
CA HIS A 58 1.01 4.87 -0.46
C HIS A 58 1.69 4.11 0.69
N LEU A 59 2.89 3.57 0.48
CA LEU A 59 3.62 2.84 1.52
C LEU A 59 3.95 3.75 2.72
N ALA A 60 4.34 4.99 2.46
CA ALA A 60 4.60 5.96 3.53
C ALA A 60 3.32 6.29 4.33
N ARG A 61 2.20 6.51 3.64
CA ARG A 61 0.89 6.74 4.28
C ARG A 61 0.48 5.56 5.14
N MET A 62 0.57 4.34 4.61
CA MET A 62 0.15 3.14 5.35
C MET A 62 1.01 2.84 6.56
N SER A 63 2.31 3.10 6.49
CA SER A 63 3.19 3.04 7.68
C SER A 63 2.71 4.01 8.78
N ASN A 64 2.25 5.20 8.42
CA ASN A 64 1.72 6.18 9.37
C ASN A 64 0.32 5.82 9.90
N VAL A 65 -0.55 5.22 9.06
CA VAL A 65 -1.86 4.67 9.48
C VAL A 65 -1.64 3.57 10.52
N ALA A 66 -0.72 2.64 10.25
CA ALA A 66 -0.37 1.57 11.18
C ALA A 66 0.17 2.15 12.50
N TYR A 67 1.11 3.08 12.44
CA TYR A 67 1.66 3.73 13.64
C TYR A 67 0.58 4.39 14.51
N SER A 68 -0.30 5.19 13.88
CA SER A 68 -1.33 5.95 14.59
C SER A 68 -2.41 5.04 15.19
N SER A 69 -2.83 4.01 14.48
CA SER A 69 -3.83 3.05 14.96
C SER A 69 -3.29 2.15 16.07
N ILE A 70 -2.02 1.74 16.00
CA ILE A 70 -1.35 1.00 17.09
C ILE A 70 -1.23 1.88 18.34
N ALA A 71 -0.90 3.15 18.19
CA ALA A 71 -0.86 4.08 19.33
C ALA A 71 -2.23 4.18 20.02
N LEU A 72 -3.32 4.33 19.24
CA LEU A 72 -4.69 4.33 19.78
C LEU A 72 -5.07 3.00 20.45
N LEU A 73 -4.69 1.88 19.83
CA LEU A 73 -4.94 0.56 20.42
C LEU A 73 -4.25 0.41 21.78
N LYS A 74 -2.99 0.87 21.89
CA LYS A 74 -2.24 0.88 23.17
C LYS A 74 -2.92 1.73 24.23
N GLU A 75 -3.45 2.89 23.86
CA GLU A 75 -4.21 3.74 24.79
C GLU A 75 -5.49 3.02 25.29
N LYS A 76 -6.23 2.36 24.38
CA LYS A 76 -7.43 1.60 24.73
C LYS A 76 -7.11 0.32 25.51
N ALA A 77 -5.92 -0.23 25.38
CA ALA A 77 -5.44 -1.39 26.13
C ALA A 77 -4.93 -1.04 27.53
N ALA A 78 -4.80 0.24 27.88
CA ALA A 78 -4.25 0.69 29.16
C ALA A 78 -4.99 0.01 30.35
N GLY A 79 -4.23 -0.62 31.24
CA GLY A 79 -4.74 -1.44 32.35
C GLY A 79 -5.26 -2.82 31.97
N ARG A 80 -5.18 -3.20 30.69
CA ARG A 80 -5.58 -4.51 30.16
C ARG A 80 -4.50 -5.11 29.23
N GLU A 81 -3.26 -4.63 29.36
CA GLU A 81 -2.14 -5.03 28.50
C GLU A 81 -1.87 -6.53 28.52
N GLY A 82 -2.17 -7.20 29.63
CA GLY A 82 -2.05 -8.65 29.76
C GLY A 82 -2.94 -9.45 28.80
N LEU A 83 -4.00 -8.84 28.25
CA LEU A 83 -4.90 -9.51 27.29
C LEU A 83 -4.36 -9.49 25.86
N VAL A 84 -3.58 -8.48 25.51
CA VAL A 84 -3.17 -8.18 24.12
C VAL A 84 -1.66 -7.90 23.94
N GLY A 85 -0.86 -8.22 24.96
CA GLY A 85 0.57 -7.92 24.95
C GLY A 85 1.33 -8.57 23.80
N ALA A 86 0.96 -9.80 23.44
CA ALA A 86 1.56 -10.51 22.31
C ALA A 86 1.20 -9.85 20.97
N GLU A 87 -0.07 -9.45 20.78
CA GLU A 87 -0.54 -8.76 19.61
C GLU A 87 0.10 -7.38 19.46
N LEU A 88 0.22 -6.62 20.55
CA LEU A 88 0.88 -5.32 20.54
C LEU A 88 2.35 -5.44 20.13
N GLN A 89 3.07 -6.43 20.66
CA GLN A 89 4.45 -6.68 20.27
C GLN A 89 4.56 -7.06 18.78
N GLN A 90 3.67 -7.92 18.30
CA GLN A 90 3.65 -8.32 16.89
C GLN A 90 3.33 -7.12 15.96
N LEU A 91 2.36 -6.28 16.35
CA LEU A 91 2.01 -5.06 15.62
C LEU A 91 3.20 -4.08 15.54
N ASP A 92 3.97 -3.91 16.62
CA ASP A 92 5.16 -3.06 16.60
C ASP A 92 6.22 -3.59 15.63
N VAL A 93 6.41 -4.91 15.54
CA VAL A 93 7.33 -5.52 14.58
C VAL A 93 6.85 -5.31 13.14
N ILE A 94 5.57 -5.54 12.87
CA ILE A 94 4.99 -5.34 11.53
C ILE A 94 5.11 -3.86 11.12
N GLN A 95 4.79 -2.93 12.02
CA GLN A 95 4.91 -1.50 11.76
C GLN A 95 6.36 -1.08 11.45
N ALA A 96 7.33 -1.62 12.17
CA ALA A 96 8.74 -1.36 11.88
C ALA A 96 9.14 -1.87 10.47
N GLN A 97 8.64 -3.03 10.05
CA GLN A 97 8.86 -3.57 8.70
C GLN A 97 8.16 -2.70 7.64
N MET A 98 6.92 -2.24 7.86
CA MET A 98 6.21 -1.32 6.97
C MET A 98 6.96 0.01 6.84
N TYR A 99 7.52 0.53 7.93
CA TYR A 99 8.34 1.75 7.92
C TYR A 99 9.61 1.59 7.08
N GLU A 100 10.35 0.49 7.25
CA GLU A 100 11.54 0.20 6.43
C GLU A 100 11.19 0.06 4.93
N GLN A 101 10.04 -0.56 4.63
CA GLN A 101 9.56 -0.74 3.26
C GLN A 101 9.07 0.58 2.63
N SER A 102 8.64 1.54 3.44
CA SER A 102 8.13 2.85 2.99
C SER A 102 9.21 3.79 2.46
N ARG A 103 10.49 3.40 2.49
CA ARG A 103 11.59 4.21 1.94
C ARG A 103 11.35 4.51 0.48
N GLU A 104 11.45 5.79 0.13
CA GLU A 104 11.22 6.27 -1.23
C GLU A 104 12.21 5.67 -2.23
N ARG A 105 11.68 5.23 -3.37
CA ARG A 105 12.47 4.82 -4.54
C ARG A 105 12.81 5.98 -5.45
N ASN A 106 12.22 7.15 -5.20
CA ASN A 106 12.39 8.37 -6.00
C ASN A 106 11.88 8.21 -7.45
N ALA A 107 10.57 8.37 -7.64
CA ALA A 107 9.90 8.24 -8.93
C ALA A 107 10.53 9.11 -10.05
N VAL A 108 11.01 10.31 -9.71
CA VAL A 108 11.65 11.22 -10.68
C VAL A 108 12.97 10.65 -11.18
N LEU A 109 13.80 10.06 -10.30
CA LEU A 109 15.06 9.42 -10.70
C LEU A 109 14.80 8.30 -11.71
N TRP A 110 13.83 7.43 -11.44
CA TRP A 110 13.50 6.31 -12.33
C TRP A 110 12.90 6.78 -13.65
N LEU A 111 12.09 7.85 -13.64
CA LEU A 111 11.60 8.48 -14.86
C LEU A 111 12.76 9.00 -15.72
N VAL A 112 13.70 9.72 -15.14
CA VAL A 112 14.89 10.24 -15.85
C VAL A 112 15.72 9.10 -16.44
N LEU A 113 15.98 8.03 -15.65
CA LEU A 113 16.69 6.85 -16.13
C LEU A 113 15.93 6.14 -17.27
N SER A 114 14.61 6.16 -17.25
CA SER A 114 13.78 5.59 -18.31
C SER A 114 13.89 6.37 -19.62
N ILE A 115 13.87 7.71 -19.53
CA ILE A 115 13.98 8.59 -20.71
C ILE A 115 15.35 8.49 -21.38
N PHE A 116 16.43 8.50 -20.60
CA PHE A 116 17.79 8.56 -21.16
C PHE A 116 18.38 7.19 -21.50
N PHE A 117 18.01 6.15 -20.76
CA PHE A 117 18.65 4.83 -20.88
C PHE A 117 17.68 3.69 -21.20
N GLY A 118 16.37 3.92 -21.17
CA GLY A 118 15.34 2.90 -21.39
C GLY A 118 15.22 1.84 -20.29
N ILE A 119 16.34 1.50 -19.64
CA ILE A 119 16.39 0.43 -18.61
C ILE A 119 15.66 0.82 -17.31
N GLY A 120 15.48 2.12 -17.07
CA GLY A 120 14.85 2.62 -15.85
C GLY A 120 13.44 2.08 -15.63
N ILE A 121 12.65 1.96 -16.72
CA ILE A 121 11.28 1.44 -16.63
C ILE A 121 11.24 -0.05 -16.26
N LEU A 122 12.17 -0.85 -16.76
CA LEU A 122 12.23 -2.28 -16.45
C LEU A 122 12.58 -2.50 -14.97
N ILE A 123 13.60 -1.82 -14.48
CA ILE A 123 13.99 -1.90 -13.06
C ILE A 123 12.91 -1.31 -12.16
N GLY A 124 12.29 -0.21 -12.56
CA GLY A 124 11.18 0.39 -11.82
C GLY A 124 9.97 -0.53 -11.72
N TYR A 125 9.62 -1.25 -12.78
CA TYR A 125 8.55 -2.26 -12.75
C TYR A 125 8.88 -3.43 -11.81
N TYR A 126 10.14 -3.85 -11.74
CA TYR A 126 10.57 -4.81 -10.74
C TYR A 126 10.28 -4.31 -9.31
N PHE A 127 10.66 -3.08 -9.00
CA PHE A 127 10.39 -2.51 -7.68
C PHE A 127 8.90 -2.36 -7.39
N ILE A 128 8.09 -1.93 -8.37
CA ILE A 128 6.63 -1.83 -8.17
C ILE A 128 6.05 -3.20 -7.84
N MET A 129 6.42 -4.25 -8.60
CA MET A 129 5.90 -5.59 -8.39
C MET A 129 6.33 -6.17 -7.04
N ASP A 130 7.62 -6.16 -6.73
CA ASP A 130 8.18 -6.77 -5.51
C ASP A 130 7.72 -6.01 -4.26
N ASP A 131 7.82 -4.69 -4.26
CA ASP A 131 7.50 -3.86 -3.09
C ASP A 131 6.00 -3.92 -2.76
N ILE A 132 5.10 -3.92 -3.76
CA ILE A 132 3.65 -3.93 -3.50
C ILE A 132 3.18 -5.30 -3.01
N VAL A 133 3.69 -6.40 -3.56
CA VAL A 133 3.36 -7.75 -3.06
C VAL A 133 3.81 -7.93 -1.61
N ARG A 134 5.03 -7.51 -1.28
CA ARG A 134 5.52 -7.55 0.10
C ARG A 134 4.71 -6.66 1.03
N HIS A 135 4.31 -5.49 0.55
CA HIS A 135 3.47 -4.57 1.29
C HIS A 135 2.10 -5.17 1.61
N ASP A 136 1.44 -5.74 0.62
CA ASP A 136 0.16 -6.43 0.75
C ASP A 136 0.21 -7.57 1.80
N GLN A 137 1.31 -8.33 1.81
CA GLN A 137 1.54 -9.36 2.83
C GLN A 137 1.68 -8.79 4.25
N LEU A 138 2.41 -7.68 4.41
CA LEU A 138 2.55 -7.01 5.71
C LEU A 138 1.24 -6.39 6.18
N GLU A 139 0.48 -5.79 5.28
CA GLU A 139 -0.85 -5.24 5.59
C GLU A 139 -1.83 -6.32 6.00
N SER A 140 -1.88 -7.44 5.28
CA SER A 140 -2.73 -8.57 5.64
C SER A 140 -2.42 -9.09 7.05
N GLN A 141 -1.13 -9.18 7.41
CA GLN A 141 -0.71 -9.52 8.77
C GLN A 141 -1.13 -8.45 9.78
N TYR A 142 -0.89 -7.17 9.46
CA TYR A 142 -1.26 -6.04 10.31
C TYR A 142 -2.76 -6.04 10.61
N PHE A 143 -3.61 -6.12 9.59
CA PHE A 143 -5.07 -6.12 9.77
C PHE A 143 -5.56 -7.33 10.57
N THR A 144 -4.97 -8.51 10.34
CA THR A 144 -5.30 -9.71 11.09
C THR A 144 -5.00 -9.56 12.57
N VAL A 145 -3.78 -9.14 12.91
CA VAL A 145 -3.36 -8.99 14.31
C VAL A 145 -4.12 -7.84 15.00
N MET A 146 -4.33 -6.72 14.30
CA MET A 146 -5.12 -5.59 14.79
C MET A 146 -6.56 -6.01 15.12
N SER A 147 -7.19 -6.76 14.23
CA SER A 147 -8.55 -7.28 14.42
C SER A 147 -8.65 -8.21 15.64
N VAL A 148 -7.69 -9.13 15.81
CA VAL A 148 -7.62 -10.02 16.98
C VAL A 148 -7.47 -9.21 18.27
N ALA A 149 -6.59 -8.21 18.28
CA ALA A 149 -6.38 -7.37 19.46
C ALA A 149 -7.64 -6.56 19.81
N MET A 150 -8.32 -5.98 18.81
CA MET A 150 -9.58 -5.26 19.01
C MET A 150 -10.68 -6.18 19.56
N GLN A 151 -10.77 -7.43 19.10
CA GLN A 151 -11.73 -8.41 19.62
C GLN A 151 -11.43 -8.75 21.07
N LYS A 152 -10.18 -9.05 21.43
CA LYS A 152 -9.79 -9.35 22.82
C LYS A 152 -10.09 -8.20 23.79
N LEU A 153 -10.01 -6.98 23.31
CA LEU A 153 -10.36 -5.78 24.09
C LEU A 153 -11.87 -5.48 24.11
N GLY A 154 -12.69 -6.22 23.35
CA GLY A 154 -14.12 -5.97 23.21
C GLY A 154 -14.44 -4.68 22.42
N ILE A 155 -13.50 -4.16 21.63
CA ILE A 155 -13.67 -2.97 20.78
C ILE A 155 -14.48 -3.33 19.54
N SER A 156 -14.27 -4.49 18.95
CA SER A 156 -15.02 -4.98 17.80
C SER A 156 -15.47 -6.42 18.00
N SER A 157 -16.67 -6.73 17.53
CA SER A 157 -17.20 -8.11 17.46
C SER A 157 -16.98 -8.77 16.09
N GLN A 158 -16.53 -8.00 15.09
CA GLN A 158 -16.34 -8.52 13.73
C GLN A 158 -14.99 -9.23 13.62
N ALA A 159 -15.02 -10.44 13.04
CA ALA A 159 -13.79 -11.10 12.61
C ALA A 159 -13.18 -10.37 11.42
N SER A 160 -11.85 -10.40 11.33
CA SER A 160 -11.16 -9.93 10.13
C SER A 160 -11.67 -10.67 8.90
N GLN A 161 -12.17 -9.96 7.92
CA GLN A 161 -12.31 -10.51 6.57
C GLN A 161 -10.91 -10.52 5.95
N ALA A 162 -10.53 -11.63 5.34
CA ALA A 162 -9.25 -11.70 4.62
C ALA A 162 -9.26 -10.67 3.48
N MET A 163 -8.22 -9.85 3.39
CA MET A 163 -8.00 -9.04 2.19
C MET A 163 -7.71 -9.96 1.01
N PRO A 164 -8.22 -9.66 -0.20
CA PRO A 164 -7.78 -10.35 -1.39
C PRO A 164 -6.28 -10.09 -1.56
N ASN A 165 -5.47 -11.15 -1.55
CA ASN A 165 -4.03 -11.01 -1.76
C ASN A 165 -3.76 -10.53 -3.18
N MET A 166 -2.80 -9.63 -3.33
CA MET A 166 -2.29 -9.26 -4.64
C MET A 166 -1.67 -10.46 -5.36
N PRO A 167 -1.89 -10.60 -6.69
CA PRO A 167 -1.28 -11.67 -7.43
C PRO A 167 0.25 -11.49 -7.47
N ASP A 168 0.97 -12.49 -6.97
CA ASP A 168 2.43 -12.56 -7.09
C ASP A 168 2.80 -12.96 -8.53
N ARG A 169 3.08 -11.95 -9.36
CA ARG A 169 3.40 -12.14 -10.77
C ARG A 169 4.89 -12.27 -10.96
N ASP A 170 5.30 -13.24 -11.79
CA ASP A 170 6.72 -13.46 -12.09
C ASP A 170 7.28 -12.36 -13.01
N TYR A 171 8.13 -11.51 -12.46
CA TYR A 171 8.81 -10.44 -13.18
C TYR A 171 9.62 -10.95 -14.38
N VAL A 172 10.32 -12.09 -14.23
CA VAL A 172 11.18 -12.62 -15.31
C VAL A 172 10.35 -13.03 -16.51
N THR A 173 9.20 -13.64 -16.29
CA THR A 173 8.25 -13.99 -17.37
C THR A 173 7.78 -12.72 -18.11
N HIS A 174 7.40 -11.67 -17.41
CA HIS A 174 6.96 -10.42 -18.03
C HIS A 174 8.08 -9.75 -18.83
N LEU A 175 9.30 -9.75 -18.30
CA LEU A 175 10.47 -9.23 -18.97
C LEU A 175 10.79 -10.00 -20.27
N LEU A 176 10.84 -11.34 -20.20
CA LEU A 176 11.12 -12.19 -21.35
C LEU A 176 10.05 -12.06 -22.44
N LEU A 177 8.76 -12.05 -22.07
CA LEU A 177 7.68 -11.84 -23.02
C LEU A 177 7.75 -10.45 -23.66
N SER A 178 8.13 -9.41 -22.92
CA SER A 178 8.32 -8.08 -23.48
C SER A 178 9.46 -8.05 -24.51
N ILE A 179 10.55 -8.76 -24.26
CA ILE A 179 11.67 -8.86 -25.20
C ILE A 179 11.27 -9.67 -26.45
N VAL A 180 10.69 -10.86 -26.28
CA VAL A 180 10.33 -11.74 -27.40
C VAL A 180 9.26 -11.12 -28.31
N THR A 181 8.36 -10.32 -27.76
CA THR A 181 7.31 -9.63 -28.53
C THR A 181 7.76 -8.24 -29.02
N CYS A 182 9.04 -7.92 -28.96
CA CYS A 182 9.57 -6.59 -29.36
C CYS A 182 8.80 -5.43 -28.69
N GLY A 183 8.43 -5.57 -27.42
CA GLY A 183 7.75 -4.55 -26.64
C GLY A 183 6.21 -4.57 -26.70
N ILE A 184 5.58 -5.41 -27.53
CA ILE A 184 4.10 -5.46 -27.61
C ILE A 184 3.52 -5.92 -26.25
N TYR A 185 4.14 -6.91 -25.62
CA TYR A 185 3.70 -7.42 -24.32
C TYR A 185 3.81 -6.39 -23.18
N TYR A 186 4.66 -5.38 -23.32
CA TYR A 186 4.78 -4.27 -22.37
C TYR A 186 3.43 -3.60 -22.04
N PHE A 187 2.57 -3.39 -23.06
CA PHE A 187 1.25 -2.81 -22.86
C PHE A 187 0.31 -3.69 -22.02
N PHE A 188 0.43 -5.01 -22.17
CA PHE A 188 -0.31 -5.94 -21.32
C PHE A 188 0.22 -5.93 -19.87
N TRP A 189 1.53 -5.80 -19.70
CA TRP A 189 2.17 -5.66 -18.40
C TRP A 189 1.73 -4.38 -17.69
N GLU A 190 1.76 -3.24 -18.41
CA GLU A 190 1.25 -1.96 -17.93
C GLU A 190 -0.22 -2.07 -17.47
N TYR A 191 -1.07 -2.70 -18.29
CA TYR A 191 -2.48 -2.97 -17.96
C TYR A 191 -2.62 -3.69 -16.63
N GLN A 192 -1.84 -4.74 -16.41
CA GLN A 192 -1.88 -5.53 -15.17
C GLN A 192 -1.41 -4.71 -13.96
N LEU A 193 -0.31 -3.99 -14.07
CA LEU A 193 0.23 -3.19 -12.95
C LEU A 193 -0.72 -2.08 -12.51
N VAL A 194 -1.40 -1.44 -13.46
CA VAL A 194 -2.42 -0.44 -13.14
C VAL A 194 -3.62 -1.10 -12.47
N GLY A 195 -4.13 -2.20 -13.04
CA GLY A 195 -5.31 -2.89 -12.55
C GLY A 195 -5.12 -3.51 -11.16
N ASP A 196 -4.02 -4.25 -10.96
CA ASP A 196 -3.70 -4.87 -9.68
C ASP A 196 -3.60 -3.82 -8.55
N GLY A 197 -2.89 -2.72 -8.82
CA GLY A 197 -2.77 -1.66 -7.84
C GLY A 197 -4.07 -0.91 -7.57
N ASN A 198 -5.01 -0.82 -8.52
CA ASN A 198 -6.34 -0.25 -8.27
C ASN A 198 -7.15 -1.15 -7.34
N ILE A 199 -7.15 -2.47 -7.60
CA ILE A 199 -7.86 -3.45 -6.77
C ILE A 199 -7.33 -3.41 -5.33
N HIS A 200 -6.01 -3.32 -5.16
CA HIS A 200 -5.38 -3.24 -3.84
C HIS A 200 -5.87 -2.02 -3.04
N VAL A 201 -5.77 -0.82 -3.60
CA VAL A 201 -6.16 0.40 -2.88
C VAL A 201 -7.68 0.47 -2.63
N GLU A 202 -8.51 -0.07 -3.52
CA GLU A 202 -9.95 -0.15 -3.32
C GLU A 202 -10.33 -1.09 -2.16
N ALA A 203 -9.69 -2.26 -2.09
CA ALA A 203 -9.92 -3.21 -1.00
C ALA A 203 -9.52 -2.63 0.36
N GLN A 204 -8.42 -1.87 0.39
CA GLN A 204 -7.86 -1.29 1.60
C GLN A 204 -8.77 -0.24 2.25
N VAL A 205 -9.54 0.53 1.46
CA VAL A 205 -10.47 1.54 1.98
C VAL A 205 -11.40 0.98 3.06
N GLN A 206 -11.95 -0.22 2.84
CA GLN A 206 -12.87 -0.85 3.78
C GLN A 206 -12.19 -1.17 5.12
N TRP A 207 -10.92 -1.57 5.09
CA TRP A 207 -10.15 -1.89 6.27
C TRP A 207 -9.73 -0.66 7.07
N GLU A 208 -9.29 0.38 6.40
CA GLU A 208 -8.96 1.65 7.03
C GLU A 208 -10.18 2.23 7.75
N ASP A 209 -11.33 2.26 7.06
CA ASP A 209 -12.58 2.78 7.62
C ASP A 209 -13.06 1.91 8.80
N PHE A 210 -12.93 0.59 8.72
CA PHE A 210 -13.27 -0.32 9.82
C PHE A 210 -12.39 -0.07 11.05
N ILE A 211 -11.06 0.03 10.89
CA ILE A 211 -10.14 0.29 12.00
C ILE A 211 -10.45 1.65 12.63
N TYR A 212 -10.62 2.68 11.81
CA TYR A 212 -10.92 4.02 12.30
C TYR A 212 -12.23 4.04 13.11
N GLN A 213 -13.33 3.51 12.55
CA GLN A 213 -14.62 3.49 13.22
C GLN A 213 -14.57 2.69 14.53
N SER A 214 -13.87 1.55 14.54
CA SER A 214 -13.74 0.71 15.74
C SER A 214 -12.92 1.40 16.84
N LEU A 215 -11.84 2.06 16.48
CA LEU A 215 -10.97 2.74 17.44
C LEU A 215 -11.49 4.13 17.86
N ALA A 216 -12.34 4.77 17.05
CA ALA A 216 -12.94 6.07 17.37
C ALA A 216 -14.17 5.96 18.31
N ALA A 217 -14.83 4.79 18.34
CA ALA A 217 -15.93 4.48 19.27
C ALA A 217 -15.42 4.31 20.70
#